data_6a94303612df093575ebdd7001b7c31b
#
_entry.id   6a94303612df093575ebdd7001b7c31b
#
_cell.length_a   1.000
_cell.length_b   1.000
_cell.length_c   1.000
_cell.angle_alpha   90.00
_cell.angle_beta   90.00
_cell.angle_gamma   90.00
#
_symmetry.space_group_name_H-M   'P 1'
#
loop_
_entity.id
_entity.type
_entity.pdbx_description
1 polymer ?
#
loop_
_entity_poly.entity_id
_entity_poly.type
_entity_poly.pdbx_seq_one_letter_code
_entity_poly.pdbx_strand_id
1 'polypeptide(L)'
;MADSNKDAETTAAARAVLDGLLARVAGGDAAAFRKLYDLLAPRVFGLIRRTLVDDGQSQEVAQDVFLEVWRSASRFDAARGSATSWIMMIAHGRAVDRVRASQASRDRDLRIGARDREFHFDPVSEAGELSVESARVTVALARLTVIQR
;
A
#
# COMPACT_ATOMS: atom_id res chain seq x y z
N MET A 1 10.64 36.35 7.03
CA MET A 1 11.85 35.47 7.11
C MET A 1 11.83 34.49 8.26
N ALA A 2 11.24 34.83 9.41
CA ALA A 2 11.15 33.91 10.57
C ALA A 2 10.19 32.71 10.36
N ASP A 3 9.08 32.89 9.63
CA ASP A 3 8.10 31.82 9.39
C ASP A 3 8.64 30.69 8.50
N SER A 4 9.42 31.03 7.47
CA SER A 4 9.99 30.03 6.58
C SER A 4 10.99 29.11 7.26
N ASN A 5 11.70 29.56 8.26
CA ASN A 5 12.67 28.77 9.03
C ASN A 5 11.95 27.81 10.00
N LYS A 6 10.87 28.28 10.61
CA LYS A 6 10.04 27.47 11.53
C LYS A 6 9.33 26.34 10.78
N ASP A 7 8.85 26.58 9.57
CA ASP A 7 8.22 25.57 8.73
C ASP A 7 9.23 24.50 8.28
N ALA A 8 10.45 24.91 7.95
CA ALA A 8 11.53 24.00 7.59
C ALA A 8 11.95 23.11 8.78
N GLU A 9 12.05 23.69 9.97
CA GLU A 9 12.38 22.94 11.21
C GLU A 9 11.26 21.94 11.57
N THR A 10 10.01 22.35 11.45
CA THR A 10 8.84 21.50 11.69
C THR A 10 8.80 20.32 10.70
N THR A 11 9.09 20.60 9.44
CA THR A 11 9.15 19.56 8.38
C THR A 11 10.29 18.58 8.63
N ALA A 12 11.46 19.07 9.02
CA ALA A 12 12.60 18.23 9.35
C ALA A 12 12.33 17.34 10.58
N ALA A 13 11.66 17.89 11.60
CA ALA A 13 11.27 17.14 12.79
C ALA A 13 10.25 16.04 12.46
N ALA A 14 9.23 16.35 11.63
CA ALA A 14 8.24 15.38 11.17
C ALA A 14 8.88 14.25 10.36
N ARG A 15 9.83 14.61 9.48
CA ARG A 15 10.62 13.63 8.72
C ARG A 15 11.41 12.69 9.65
N ALA A 16 12.09 13.23 10.64
CA ALA A 16 12.87 12.45 11.58
C ALA A 16 12.01 11.47 12.39
N VAL A 17 10.81 11.87 12.77
CA VAL A 17 9.84 10.99 13.45
C VAL A 17 9.45 9.79 12.57
N LEU A 18 9.10 10.04 11.33
CA LEU A 18 8.70 8.98 10.39
C LEU A 18 9.85 8.04 10.03
N ASP A 19 11.04 8.59 9.79
CA ASP A 19 12.25 7.80 9.52
C ASP A 19 12.60 6.91 10.72
N GLY A 20 12.49 7.44 11.94
CA GLY A 20 12.69 6.69 13.18
C GLY A 20 11.67 5.59 13.40
N LEU A 21 10.39 5.84 13.10
CA LEU A 21 9.34 4.83 13.15
C LEU A 21 9.61 3.69 12.16
N LEU A 22 9.99 4.01 10.94
CA LEU A 22 10.28 3.00 9.93
C LEU A 22 11.51 2.15 10.31
N ALA A 23 12.53 2.75 10.90
CA ALA A 23 13.68 2.01 11.44
C ALA A 23 13.27 1.01 12.53
N ARG A 24 12.34 1.39 13.41
CA ARG A 24 11.77 0.50 14.43
C ARG A 24 10.93 -0.62 13.84
N VAL A 25 10.17 -0.32 12.77
CA VAL A 25 9.42 -1.34 12.01
C VAL A 25 10.37 -2.37 11.42
N ALA A 26 11.52 -1.96 10.92
CA ALA A 26 12.56 -2.87 10.44
C ALA A 26 13.04 -3.85 11.52
N GLY A 27 13.01 -3.45 12.78
CA GLY A 27 13.29 -4.30 13.94
C GLY A 27 12.10 -5.15 14.42
N GLY A 28 10.96 -5.08 13.77
CA GLY A 28 9.76 -5.85 14.12
C GLY A 28 8.85 -5.19 15.17
N ASP A 29 8.96 -3.87 15.37
CA ASP A 29 8.13 -3.12 16.32
C ASP A 29 6.73 -2.85 15.77
N ALA A 30 5.74 -3.63 16.20
CA ALA A 30 4.35 -3.51 15.77
C ALA A 30 3.71 -2.18 16.22
N ALA A 31 4.09 -1.63 17.38
CA ALA A 31 3.58 -0.35 17.84
C ALA A 31 4.07 0.81 16.96
N ALA A 32 5.33 0.77 16.54
CA ALA A 32 5.88 1.72 15.58
C ALA A 32 5.18 1.63 14.22
N PHE A 33 4.89 0.43 13.75
CA PHE A 33 4.14 0.20 12.52
C PHE A 33 2.74 0.82 12.58
N ARG A 34 2.03 0.63 13.68
CA ARG A 34 0.71 1.23 13.87
C ARG A 34 0.74 2.75 13.82
N LYS A 35 1.71 3.37 14.47
CA LYS A 35 1.89 4.83 14.43
C LYS A 35 2.20 5.32 13.02
N LEU A 36 3.09 4.61 12.31
CA LEU A 36 3.43 4.89 10.92
C LEU A 36 2.20 4.78 10.02
N TYR A 37 1.42 3.73 10.19
CA TYR A 37 0.16 3.53 9.48
C TYR A 37 -0.81 4.69 9.71
N ASP A 38 -1.08 5.05 10.97
CA ASP A 38 -2.02 6.13 11.31
C ASP A 38 -1.60 7.48 10.71
N LEU A 39 -0.30 7.75 10.65
CA LEU A 39 0.22 8.99 10.08
C LEU A 39 0.19 9.03 8.56
N LEU A 40 0.42 7.93 7.88
CA LEU A 40 0.61 7.89 6.43
C LEU A 40 -0.57 7.30 5.65
N ALA A 41 -1.47 6.56 6.28
CA ALA A 41 -2.60 5.92 5.61
C ALA A 41 -3.46 6.90 4.79
N PRO A 42 -3.81 8.09 5.27
CA PRO A 42 -4.58 9.04 4.47
C PRO A 42 -3.88 9.47 3.18
N ARG A 43 -2.57 9.69 3.23
CA ARG A 43 -1.78 10.10 2.05
C ARG A 43 -1.59 8.94 1.06
N VAL A 44 -1.29 7.75 1.56
CA VAL A 44 -1.16 6.53 0.76
C VAL A 44 -2.48 6.22 0.07
N PHE A 45 -3.57 6.20 0.80
CA PHE A 45 -4.90 5.94 0.27
C PHE A 45 -5.31 7.01 -0.76
N GLY A 46 -5.06 8.28 -0.48
CA GLY A 46 -5.33 9.38 -1.40
C GLY A 46 -4.58 9.28 -2.72
N LEU A 47 -3.30 8.87 -2.70
CA LEU A 47 -2.52 8.62 -3.92
C LEU A 47 -3.09 7.45 -4.72
N ILE A 48 -3.37 6.32 -4.07
CA ILE A 48 -3.90 5.13 -4.72
C ILE A 48 -5.27 5.42 -5.33
N ARG A 49 -6.13 6.11 -4.62
CA ARG A 49 -7.48 6.46 -5.04
C ARG A 49 -7.50 7.38 -6.27
N ARG A 50 -6.56 8.31 -6.37
CA ARG A 50 -6.39 9.16 -7.56
C ARG A 50 -5.97 8.35 -8.79
N THR A 51 -5.26 7.26 -8.60
CA THR A 51 -4.79 6.40 -9.69
C THR A 51 -5.83 5.37 -10.12
N LEU A 52 -6.54 4.74 -9.17
CA LEU A 52 -7.47 3.65 -9.42
C LEU A 52 -8.93 4.08 -9.58
N VAL A 53 -9.34 5.17 -8.94
CA VAL A 53 -10.72 5.71 -8.92
C VAL A 53 -11.75 4.80 -8.22
N ASP A 54 -11.48 3.51 -8.07
CA ASP A 54 -12.33 2.52 -7.39
C ASP A 54 -11.94 2.39 -5.91
N ASP A 55 -12.91 2.62 -4.99
CA ASP A 55 -12.65 2.59 -3.56
C ASP A 55 -12.30 1.19 -3.03
N GLY A 56 -12.95 0.14 -3.52
CA GLY A 56 -12.69 -1.23 -3.10
C GLY A 56 -11.30 -1.69 -3.50
N GLN A 57 -10.90 -1.47 -4.74
CA GLN A 57 -9.55 -1.78 -5.21
C GLN A 57 -8.49 -0.93 -4.53
N SER A 58 -8.79 0.35 -4.24
CA SER A 58 -7.87 1.24 -3.53
C SER A 58 -7.58 0.77 -2.11
N GLN A 59 -8.58 0.23 -1.40
CA GLN A 59 -8.40 -0.35 -0.07
C GLN A 59 -7.52 -1.61 -0.12
N GLU A 60 -7.74 -2.49 -1.08
CA GLU A 60 -6.91 -3.69 -1.28
C GLU A 60 -5.45 -3.32 -1.56
N VAL A 61 -5.20 -2.38 -2.46
CA VAL A 61 -3.84 -1.93 -2.79
C VAL A 61 -3.20 -1.25 -1.60
N ALA A 62 -3.93 -0.45 -0.82
CA ALA A 62 -3.39 0.16 0.40
C ALA A 62 -2.94 -0.88 1.43
N GLN A 63 -3.70 -1.96 1.61
CA GLN A 63 -3.30 -3.09 2.45
C GLN A 63 -2.02 -3.76 1.94
N ASP A 64 -1.93 -4.00 0.65
CA ASP A 64 -0.73 -4.58 0.02
C ASP A 64 0.50 -3.68 0.22
N VAL A 65 0.35 -2.37 0.11
CA VAL A 65 1.41 -1.39 0.35
C VAL A 65 1.93 -1.48 1.78
N PHE A 66 1.05 -1.45 2.77
CA PHE A 66 1.48 -1.51 4.17
C PHE A 66 2.04 -2.87 4.57
N LEU A 67 1.56 -3.95 3.97
CA LEU A 67 2.17 -5.26 4.13
C LEU A 67 3.60 -5.29 3.57
N GLU A 68 3.81 -4.69 2.41
CA GLU A 68 5.15 -4.58 1.83
C GLU A 68 6.07 -3.69 2.68
N VAL A 69 5.55 -2.60 3.21
CA VAL A 69 6.29 -1.75 4.17
C VAL A 69 6.76 -2.57 5.37
N TRP A 70 5.89 -3.37 5.95
CA TRP A 70 6.23 -4.26 7.06
C TRP A 70 7.33 -5.26 6.69
N ARG A 71 7.21 -5.89 5.52
CA ARG A 71 8.13 -6.93 5.06
C ARG A 71 9.49 -6.38 4.62
N SER A 72 9.51 -5.19 4.04
CA SER A 72 10.70 -4.63 3.40
C SER A 72 11.28 -3.41 4.11
N ALA A 73 10.81 -3.09 5.32
CA ALA A 73 11.30 -1.95 6.10
C ALA A 73 12.82 -1.95 6.31
N SER A 74 13.45 -3.13 6.41
CA SER A 74 14.89 -3.29 6.51
C SER A 74 15.68 -2.80 5.28
N ARG A 75 15.03 -2.64 4.14
CA ARG A 75 15.64 -2.10 2.91
C ARG A 75 15.63 -0.58 2.85
N PHE A 76 14.88 0.07 3.73
CA PHE A 76 14.85 1.51 3.81
C PHE A 76 16.18 2.06 4.27
N ASP A 77 16.67 3.09 3.58
CA ASP A 77 17.90 3.82 3.91
C ASP A 77 17.59 5.31 3.99
N ALA A 78 17.65 5.88 5.19
CA ALA A 78 17.38 7.28 5.46
C ALA A 78 18.37 8.23 4.75
N ALA A 79 19.56 7.75 4.39
CA ALA A 79 20.55 8.51 3.63
C ALA A 79 20.13 8.72 2.17
N ARG A 80 19.25 7.86 1.62
CA ARG A 80 18.76 7.92 0.25
C ARG A 80 17.48 8.71 0.07
N GLY A 81 16.74 8.94 1.12
CA GLY A 81 15.49 9.68 1.08
C GLY A 81 14.67 9.51 2.36
N SER A 82 13.51 10.13 2.40
CA SER A 82 12.62 10.06 3.56
C SER A 82 11.77 8.78 3.56
N ALA A 83 11.32 8.37 4.74
CA ALA A 83 10.35 7.29 4.90
C ALA A 83 9.08 7.55 4.09
N THR A 84 8.57 8.77 4.11
CA THR A 84 7.39 9.17 3.34
C THR A 84 7.61 8.94 1.84
N SER A 85 8.70 9.42 1.27
CA SER A 85 9.00 9.23 -0.15
C SER A 85 9.16 7.76 -0.53
N TRP A 86 9.79 6.97 0.31
CA TRP A 86 9.97 5.54 0.09
C TRP A 86 8.64 4.78 0.08
N ILE A 87 7.76 5.06 1.05
CA ILE A 87 6.43 4.45 1.14
C ILE A 87 5.54 4.91 -0.02
N MET A 88 5.58 6.21 -0.38
CA MET A 88 4.80 6.74 -1.50
C MET A 88 5.25 6.16 -2.84
N MET A 89 6.53 5.85 -3.01
CA MET A 89 7.05 5.15 -4.18
C MET A 89 6.51 3.72 -4.29
N ILE A 90 6.43 2.99 -3.18
CA ILE A 90 5.81 1.66 -3.12
C ILE A 90 4.33 1.77 -3.48
N ALA A 91 3.62 2.74 -2.90
CA ALA A 91 2.19 2.97 -3.17
C ALA A 91 1.92 3.28 -4.65
N HIS A 92 2.72 4.16 -5.25
CA HIS A 92 2.60 4.47 -6.67
C HIS A 92 2.85 3.24 -7.55
N GLY A 93 3.90 2.49 -7.28
CA GLY A 93 4.22 1.26 -8.02
C GLY A 93 3.10 0.23 -7.94
N ARG A 94 2.54 -0.01 -6.76
CA ARG A 94 1.43 -0.95 -6.57
C ARG A 94 0.14 -0.50 -7.25
N ALA A 95 -0.17 0.79 -7.20
CA ALA A 95 -1.33 1.35 -7.88
C ALA A 95 -1.21 1.21 -9.42
N VAL A 96 -0.05 1.53 -9.98
CA VAL A 96 0.22 1.38 -11.42
C VAL A 96 0.15 -0.10 -11.84
N ASP A 97 0.72 -1.01 -11.06
CA ASP A 97 0.64 -2.45 -11.33
C ASP A 97 -0.81 -2.95 -11.36
N ARG A 98 -1.65 -2.46 -10.45
CA ARG A 98 -3.08 -2.79 -10.42
C ARG A 98 -3.81 -2.27 -11.65
N VAL A 99 -3.54 -1.04 -12.09
CA VAL A 99 -4.12 -0.48 -13.33
C VAL A 99 -3.74 -1.35 -14.53
N ARG A 100 -2.47 -1.72 -14.65
CA ARG A 100 -1.98 -2.58 -15.73
C ARG A 100 -2.64 -3.95 -15.71
N ALA A 101 -2.77 -4.57 -14.55
CA ALA A 101 -3.43 -5.86 -14.38
C ALA A 101 -4.92 -5.79 -14.75
N SER A 102 -5.62 -4.72 -14.38
CA SER A 102 -7.03 -4.50 -14.73
C SER A 102 -7.22 -4.30 -16.24
N GLN A 103 -6.33 -3.55 -16.88
CA GLN A 103 -6.35 -3.36 -18.33
C GLN A 103 -6.06 -4.67 -19.07
N ALA A 104 -5.06 -5.43 -18.65
CA ALA A 104 -4.73 -6.72 -19.23
C ALA A 104 -5.89 -7.74 -19.10
N SER A 105 -6.61 -7.71 -17.97
CA SER A 105 -7.81 -8.52 -17.75
C SER A 105 -8.95 -8.13 -18.69
N ARG A 106 -9.23 -6.82 -18.84
CA ARG A 106 -10.23 -6.32 -19.78
C ARG A 106 -9.91 -6.68 -21.23
N ASP A 107 -8.64 -6.56 -21.63
CA ASP A 107 -8.19 -6.91 -22.98
C ASP A 107 -8.35 -8.41 -23.25
N ARG A 108 -8.06 -9.25 -22.26
CA ARG A 108 -8.31 -10.71 -22.34
C ARG A 108 -9.79 -11.02 -22.44
N ASP A 109 -10.63 -10.39 -21.64
CA ASP A 109 -12.09 -10.57 -21.67
C ASP A 109 -12.69 -10.15 -23.01
N LEU A 110 -12.21 -9.04 -23.60
CA LEU A 110 -12.62 -8.61 -24.93
C LEU A 110 -12.17 -9.59 -26.01
N ARG A 111 -10.98 -10.17 -25.92
CA ARG A 111 -10.49 -11.19 -26.86
C ARG A 111 -11.25 -12.51 -26.71
N ILE A 112 -11.56 -12.92 -25.50
CA ILE A 112 -12.33 -14.11 -25.18
C ILE A 112 -13.79 -13.89 -25.57
N GLY A 113 -14.39 -12.73 -25.30
CA GLY A 113 -15.73 -12.37 -25.72
C GLY A 113 -15.90 -12.30 -27.26
N ALA A 114 -14.85 -11.96 -28.00
CA ALA A 114 -14.81 -12.05 -29.46
C ALA A 114 -14.64 -13.50 -29.95
N ARG A 115 -14.03 -14.38 -29.17
CA ARG A 115 -13.86 -15.82 -29.48
C ARG A 115 -14.96 -16.70 -28.89
N ASP A 116 -15.54 -16.35 -27.75
CA ASP A 116 -16.45 -17.17 -26.95
C ASP A 116 -17.94 -16.90 -27.18
N ARG A 117 -18.32 -16.58 -28.34
CA ARG A 117 -19.71 -16.93 -28.72
C ARG A 117 -19.91 -18.46 -28.79
N GLU A 118 -18.89 -19.26 -28.54
CA GLU A 118 -18.91 -20.73 -28.64
C GLU A 118 -18.49 -21.53 -27.41
N PHE A 119 -17.91 -20.98 -26.35
CA PHE A 119 -17.47 -21.75 -25.15
C PHE A 119 -17.73 -21.06 -23.81
N HIS A 120 -18.44 -21.77 -22.94
CA HIS A 120 -18.59 -21.38 -21.51
C HIS A 120 -17.28 -21.60 -20.76
N PHE A 121 -16.68 -20.54 -20.21
CA PHE A 121 -15.55 -20.61 -19.28
C PHE A 121 -15.94 -20.03 -17.92
N ASP A 122 -15.58 -20.74 -16.85
CA ASP A 122 -15.88 -20.37 -15.46
C ASP A 122 -14.68 -19.62 -14.84
N PRO A 123 -14.80 -18.32 -14.53
CA PRO A 123 -13.68 -17.52 -14.00
C PRO A 123 -13.48 -17.63 -12.49
N VAL A 124 -14.08 -18.60 -11.79
CA VAL A 124 -14.16 -18.65 -10.32
C VAL A 124 -12.85 -19.03 -9.65
N SER A 125 -11.87 -19.64 -10.33
CA SER A 125 -10.67 -20.18 -9.67
C SER A 125 -9.54 -19.17 -9.40
N GLU A 126 -9.34 -18.16 -10.25
CA GLU A 126 -8.27 -17.15 -10.04
C GLU A 126 -8.64 -16.03 -9.08
N ALA A 127 -9.91 -15.63 -9.02
CA ALA A 127 -10.41 -14.66 -8.05
C ALA A 127 -10.39 -15.19 -6.60
N GLY A 128 -10.45 -16.51 -6.41
CA GLY A 128 -10.44 -17.16 -5.10
C GLY A 128 -9.09 -17.09 -4.38
N GLU A 129 -7.97 -17.23 -5.08
CA GLU A 129 -6.62 -17.22 -4.48
C GLU A 129 -6.19 -15.81 -4.04
N LEU A 130 -6.46 -14.79 -4.83
CA LEU A 130 -6.21 -13.39 -4.47
C LEU A 130 -7.09 -12.92 -3.31
N SER A 131 -8.32 -13.39 -3.23
CA SER A 131 -9.24 -13.09 -2.12
C SER A 131 -8.82 -13.73 -0.80
N VAL A 132 -8.25 -14.94 -0.82
CA VAL A 132 -7.77 -15.64 0.39
C VAL A 132 -6.51 -14.97 0.94
N GLU A 133 -5.63 -14.50 0.10
CA GLU A 133 -4.41 -13.81 0.53
C GLU A 133 -4.71 -12.41 1.09
N SER A 134 -5.63 -11.69 0.48
CA SER A 134 -6.16 -10.41 0.98
C SER A 134 -6.88 -10.59 2.33
N ALA A 135 -7.67 -11.64 2.51
CA ALA A 135 -8.33 -11.99 3.77
C ALA A 135 -7.30 -12.34 4.88
N ARG A 136 -6.21 -13.03 4.54
CA ARG A 136 -5.12 -13.34 5.49
C ARG A 136 -4.40 -12.09 5.96
N VAL A 137 -4.17 -11.13 5.08
CA VAL A 137 -3.56 -9.83 5.40
C VAL A 137 -4.48 -9.02 6.31
N THR A 138 -5.76 -8.97 6.00
CA THR A 138 -6.76 -8.28 6.83
C THR A 138 -6.84 -8.89 8.23
N VAL A 139 -6.81 -10.21 8.34
CA VAL A 139 -6.79 -10.93 9.62
C VAL A 139 -5.49 -10.68 10.38
N ALA A 140 -4.34 -10.64 9.69
CA ALA A 140 -3.05 -10.34 10.31
C ALA A 140 -3.00 -8.90 10.84
N LEU A 141 -3.50 -7.93 10.08
CA LEU A 141 -3.61 -6.54 10.51
C LEU A 141 -4.61 -6.36 11.65
N ALA A 142 -5.74 -7.08 11.62
CA ALA A 142 -6.73 -7.09 12.70
C ALA A 142 -6.18 -7.72 13.98
N ARG A 143 -5.35 -8.77 13.89
CA ARG A 143 -4.68 -9.37 15.05
C ARG A 143 -3.63 -8.45 15.66
N LEU A 144 -2.93 -7.65 14.86
CA LEU A 144 -2.04 -6.60 15.36
C LEU A 144 -2.79 -5.52 16.14
N THR A 145 -4.05 -5.23 15.77
CA THR A 145 -4.90 -4.26 16.48
C THR A 145 -5.45 -4.81 17.80
N VAL A 146 -5.64 -6.12 17.92
CA VAL A 146 -6.21 -6.76 19.14
C VAL A 146 -5.16 -6.98 20.22
N ILE A 147 -3.89 -7.18 19.87
CA ILE A 147 -2.79 -7.39 20.84
C ILE A 147 -2.40 -6.09 21.57
N GLN A 148 -2.86 -4.93 21.12
CA GLN A 148 -2.56 -3.62 21.72
C GLN A 148 -3.71 -3.02 22.56
N ARG A 149 -4.72 -3.76 22.90
CA ARG A 149 -5.70 -3.42 23.93
C ARG A 149 -5.37 -4.20 25.18
#